data_09cf51801eab43eec12bb78cfe4c802d
#
_entry.id   09cf51801eab43eec12bb78cfe4c802d
#
_cell.length_a   1.000
_cell.length_b   1.000
_cell.length_c   1.000
_cell.angle_alpha   90.00
_cell.angle_beta   90.00
_cell.angle_gamma   90.00
#
_symmetry.space_group_name_H-M   'P 1'
#
loop_
_entity.id
_entity.type
_entity.pdbx_description
1 polymer ?
#
loop_
_entity_poly.entity_id
_entity_poly.type
_entity_poly.pdbx_seq_one_letter_code
_entity_poly.pdbx_strand_id
1 'polypeptide(L)'
;MSRDTIVLDHIGTLEAAALMRGGRLEDLLVDVDAPRPGTIYRAVADRPVKGQGGMFLKTPDGNAFLRLIKGMAPGDELLVQVTGYSEGGKAIPVTHRVLFKSRYVIVTPNAPGINVSRSIRDEERREEILAVVHDTVEDVPHGIILRSSCAEASDEDIAEDLLSMLTLADQVLNDAGTGAETLTEGDGPHLLAWRDWVEPADVITDEGSFETHGVMDALEALESPRTELGGGAYACVEPTRALVAVDVNTGNDTSMTAGTKANFALAKALPRALRVRGLGGQIV
;
A
#
# COMPACT_ATOMS: atom_id res chain seq x y z
N MET A 1 -24.06 -15.49 -5.00
CA MET A 1 -23.15 -14.35 -5.13
C MET A 1 -21.82 -14.92 -5.53
N SER A 2 -21.16 -14.41 -6.57
CA SER A 2 -19.80 -14.83 -6.91
C SER A 2 -18.91 -14.45 -5.76
N ARG A 3 -18.09 -15.39 -5.27
CA ARG A 3 -17.11 -15.16 -4.22
C ARG A 3 -16.03 -14.25 -4.78
N ASP A 4 -15.46 -13.38 -3.97
CA ASP A 4 -14.30 -12.60 -4.35
C ASP A 4 -13.13 -13.56 -4.64
N THR A 5 -12.28 -13.22 -5.58
CA THR A 5 -11.16 -14.06 -6.00
C THR A 5 -9.88 -13.23 -6.01
N ILE A 6 -8.85 -13.73 -5.36
CA ILE A 6 -7.48 -13.21 -5.44
C ILE A 6 -6.73 -14.09 -6.42
N VAL A 7 -6.22 -13.52 -7.48
CA VAL A 7 -5.43 -14.21 -8.51
C VAL A 7 -3.99 -13.76 -8.37
N LEU A 8 -3.09 -14.71 -8.10
CA LEU A 8 -1.64 -14.49 -7.97
C LEU A 8 -0.96 -15.10 -9.20
N ASP A 9 -0.32 -14.27 -10.01
CA ASP A 9 0.30 -14.70 -11.26
C ASP A 9 1.42 -13.72 -11.65
N HIS A 10 1.82 -13.71 -12.91
CA HIS A 10 2.84 -12.82 -13.46
C HIS A 10 2.32 -12.14 -14.73
N ILE A 11 2.83 -10.93 -14.99
CA ILE A 11 2.70 -10.24 -16.27
C ILE A 11 4.09 -10.24 -16.91
N GLY A 12 4.30 -11.14 -17.87
CA GLY A 12 5.64 -11.44 -18.36
C GLY A 12 6.50 -12.08 -17.28
N THR A 13 7.54 -11.39 -16.81
CA THR A 13 8.42 -11.84 -15.71
C THR A 13 8.11 -11.14 -14.39
N LEU A 14 7.17 -10.20 -14.37
CA LEU A 14 6.85 -9.40 -13.19
C LEU A 14 5.77 -10.08 -12.37
N GLU A 15 6.02 -10.27 -11.08
CA GLU A 15 5.04 -10.75 -10.12
C GLU A 15 3.83 -9.80 -10.08
N ALA A 16 2.63 -10.36 -10.08
CA ALA A 16 1.42 -9.56 -10.06
C ALA A 16 0.30 -10.25 -9.27
N ALA A 17 -0.57 -9.45 -8.67
CA ALA A 17 -1.74 -9.92 -7.95
C ALA A 17 -2.97 -9.10 -8.34
N ALA A 18 -4.11 -9.75 -8.58
CA ALA A 18 -5.36 -9.11 -8.93
C ALA A 18 -6.48 -9.52 -7.96
N LEU A 19 -7.23 -8.53 -7.48
CA LEU A 19 -8.46 -8.76 -6.72
C LEU A 19 -9.65 -8.62 -7.66
N MET A 20 -10.35 -9.73 -7.87
CA MET A 20 -11.57 -9.80 -8.70
C MET A 20 -12.79 -9.87 -7.80
N ARG A 21 -13.75 -8.97 -8.01
CA ARG A 21 -15.02 -8.92 -7.26
C ARG A 21 -16.19 -8.95 -8.22
N GLY A 22 -16.98 -10.03 -8.15
CA GLY A 22 -18.11 -10.23 -9.08
C GLY A 22 -17.71 -10.22 -10.54
N GLY A 23 -16.54 -10.76 -10.89
CA GLY A 23 -16.00 -10.81 -12.25
C GLY A 23 -15.41 -9.48 -12.75
N ARG A 24 -15.20 -8.52 -11.87
CA ARG A 24 -14.64 -7.20 -12.17
C ARG A 24 -13.33 -6.97 -11.41
N LEU A 25 -12.30 -6.46 -12.07
CA LEU A 25 -11.04 -6.09 -11.44
C LEU A 25 -11.27 -4.94 -10.44
N GLU A 26 -10.99 -5.19 -9.17
CA GLU A 26 -11.19 -4.24 -8.07
C GLU A 26 -9.90 -3.59 -7.62
N ASP A 27 -8.81 -4.35 -7.65
CA ASP A 27 -7.47 -3.89 -7.31
C ASP A 27 -6.41 -4.68 -8.07
N LEU A 28 -5.25 -4.08 -8.29
CA LEU A 28 -4.13 -4.69 -9.00
C LEU A 28 -2.81 -4.26 -8.36
N LEU A 29 -1.96 -5.22 -8.09
CA LEU A 29 -0.58 -5.01 -7.68
C LEU A 29 0.32 -5.60 -8.76
N VAL A 30 1.30 -4.84 -9.21
CA VAL A 30 2.28 -5.29 -10.21
C VAL A 30 3.65 -4.87 -9.73
N ASP A 31 4.60 -5.79 -9.79
CA ASP A 31 6.00 -5.48 -9.48
C ASP A 31 6.61 -4.60 -10.57
N VAL A 32 7.60 -3.81 -10.17
CA VAL A 32 8.31 -2.92 -11.08
C VAL A 32 9.81 -2.98 -10.77
N ASP A 33 10.64 -2.71 -11.76
CA ASP A 33 12.09 -2.60 -11.58
C ASP A 33 12.47 -1.26 -10.91
N ALA A 34 12.05 -1.14 -9.64
CA ALA A 34 12.32 0.02 -8.78
C ALA A 34 12.22 -0.38 -7.30
N PRO A 35 12.84 0.38 -6.38
CA PRO A 35 12.72 0.12 -4.96
C PRO A 35 11.27 0.11 -4.51
N ARG A 36 10.84 -1.01 -3.92
CA ARG A 36 9.45 -1.21 -3.48
C ARG A 36 9.12 -0.32 -2.27
N PRO A 37 7.90 0.22 -2.17
CA PRO A 37 7.43 0.84 -0.93
C PRO A 37 7.57 -0.12 0.25
N GLY A 38 8.10 0.39 1.37
CA GLY A 38 8.42 -0.46 2.53
C GLY A 38 9.90 -0.81 2.68
N THR A 39 10.69 -0.76 1.60
CA THR A 39 12.16 -0.95 1.65
C THR A 39 12.77 -0.01 2.68
N ILE A 40 13.62 -0.54 3.57
CA ILE A 40 14.32 0.24 4.60
C ILE A 40 15.81 0.31 4.24
N TYR A 41 16.33 1.53 4.20
CA TYR A 41 17.74 1.79 4.02
C TYR A 41 18.37 2.38 5.28
N ARG A 42 19.62 2.03 5.55
CA ARG A 42 20.56 2.96 6.16
C ARG A 42 21.04 3.88 5.05
N ALA A 43 20.68 5.15 5.12
CA ALA A 43 20.99 6.15 4.10
C ALA A 43 21.96 7.18 4.65
N VAL A 44 22.73 7.83 3.77
CA VAL A 44 23.70 8.86 4.14
C VAL A 44 23.22 10.22 3.64
N ALA A 45 23.12 11.21 4.53
CA ALA A 45 22.75 12.57 4.17
C ALA A 45 23.77 13.18 3.19
N ASP A 46 23.29 13.70 2.07
CA ASP A 46 24.13 14.28 1.03
C ASP A 46 24.08 15.82 1.06
N ARG A 47 22.98 16.41 0.62
CA ARG A 47 22.85 17.87 0.52
C ARG A 47 21.43 18.34 0.84
N PRO A 48 21.30 19.47 1.55
CA PRO A 48 19.98 20.06 1.82
C PRO A 48 19.39 20.70 0.55
N VAL A 49 18.05 20.64 0.44
CA VAL A 49 17.31 21.32 -0.62
C VAL A 49 16.90 22.70 -0.13
N LYS A 50 17.56 23.73 -0.62
CA LYS A 50 17.26 25.13 -0.27
C LYS A 50 15.85 25.50 -0.75
N GLY A 51 15.04 26.03 0.14
CA GLY A 51 13.70 26.56 -0.15
C GLY A 51 12.55 25.54 -0.09
N GLN A 52 12.82 24.24 -0.14
CA GLN A 52 11.79 23.19 -0.03
C GLN A 52 11.80 22.44 1.31
N GLY A 53 12.80 22.70 2.15
CA GLY A 53 12.87 22.09 3.47
C GLY A 53 13.01 20.58 3.44
N GLY A 54 14.04 20.05 2.76
CA GLY A 54 14.33 18.62 2.68
C GLY A 54 15.81 18.34 2.54
N MET A 55 16.18 17.07 2.55
CA MET A 55 17.53 16.56 2.39
C MET A 55 17.55 15.49 1.30
N PHE A 56 18.51 15.57 0.39
CA PHE A 56 18.85 14.42 -0.44
C PHE A 56 19.71 13.45 0.35
N LEU A 57 19.43 12.18 0.18
CA LEU A 57 20.14 11.08 0.81
C LEU A 57 20.70 10.17 -0.27
N LYS A 58 21.85 9.55 0.01
CA LYS A 58 22.42 8.48 -0.80
C LYS A 58 21.93 7.14 -0.29
N THR A 59 21.42 6.31 -1.19
CA THR A 59 21.03 4.91 -0.94
C THR A 59 21.70 4.01 -1.98
N PRO A 60 21.70 2.69 -1.80
CA PRO A 60 22.22 1.76 -2.84
C PRO A 60 21.52 1.91 -4.20
N ASP A 61 20.21 2.24 -4.19
CA ASP A 61 19.38 2.36 -5.39
C ASP A 61 19.33 3.78 -5.97
N GLY A 62 20.19 4.68 -5.47
CA GLY A 62 20.29 6.05 -5.96
C GLY A 62 19.94 7.13 -4.93
N ASN A 63 19.53 8.30 -5.43
CA ASN A 63 19.21 9.41 -4.55
C ASN A 63 17.78 9.28 -4.00
N ALA A 64 17.65 9.40 -2.68
CA ALA A 64 16.37 9.53 -2.01
C ALA A 64 16.11 10.97 -1.56
N PHE A 65 14.85 11.33 -1.36
CA PHE A 65 14.42 12.62 -0.86
C PHE A 65 13.62 12.48 0.43
N LEU A 66 14.15 13.09 1.49
CA LEU A 66 13.52 13.13 2.80
C LEU A 66 13.02 14.55 3.09
N ARG A 67 11.73 14.68 3.42
CA ARG A 67 11.17 15.95 3.88
C ARG A 67 11.61 16.21 5.32
N LEU A 68 12.04 17.45 5.58
CA LEU A 68 12.35 18.06 6.88
C LEU A 68 12.71 17.13 8.04
N ILE A 69 14.04 17.08 8.33
CA ILE A 69 14.53 16.81 9.68
C ILE A 69 15.38 18.01 10.10
N LYS A 70 15.10 18.59 11.27
CA LYS A 70 15.95 19.65 11.85
C LYS A 70 17.23 19.02 12.40
N GLY A 71 18.36 19.69 12.18
CA GLY A 71 19.63 19.31 12.79
C GLY A 71 20.44 18.24 12.04
N MET A 72 20.00 17.81 10.85
CA MET A 72 20.75 16.87 10.00
C MET A 72 21.84 17.60 9.22
N ALA A 73 23.04 17.04 9.22
CA ALA A 73 24.20 17.52 8.45
C ALA A 73 24.58 16.52 7.34
N PRO A 74 25.22 16.99 6.24
CA PRO A 74 25.80 16.08 5.27
C PRO A 74 26.79 15.11 5.93
N GLY A 75 26.67 13.82 5.58
CA GLY A 75 27.44 12.72 6.17
C GLY A 75 26.75 12.01 7.33
N ASP A 76 25.67 12.56 7.90
CA ASP A 76 24.88 11.86 8.91
C ASP A 76 24.22 10.60 8.32
N GLU A 77 24.21 9.52 9.08
CA GLU A 77 23.55 8.27 8.72
C GLU A 77 22.22 8.14 9.46
N LEU A 78 21.20 7.61 8.76
CA LEU A 78 19.88 7.41 9.35
C LEU A 78 19.11 6.32 8.65
N LEU A 79 18.17 5.71 9.38
CA LEU A 79 17.21 4.79 8.82
C LEU A 79 16.09 5.55 8.09
N VAL A 80 15.79 5.13 6.88
CA VAL A 80 14.66 5.66 6.11
C VAL A 80 13.92 4.54 5.40
N GLN A 81 12.63 4.73 5.20
CA GLN A 81 11.76 3.79 4.53
C GLN A 81 11.15 4.41 3.28
N VAL A 82 11.16 3.67 2.17
CA VAL A 82 10.52 4.06 0.92
C VAL A 82 9.01 4.15 1.11
N THR A 83 8.42 5.27 0.68
CA THR A 83 6.98 5.54 0.87
C THR A 83 6.15 5.36 -0.40
N GLY A 84 6.79 5.24 -1.55
CA GLY A 84 6.13 5.09 -2.84
C GLY A 84 7.16 5.01 -3.96
N TYR A 85 6.70 4.71 -5.15
CA TYR A 85 7.56 4.71 -6.33
C TYR A 85 7.97 6.13 -6.72
N SER A 86 9.20 6.28 -7.23
CA SER A 86 9.66 7.56 -7.75
C SER A 86 9.02 7.84 -9.11
N GLU A 87 8.53 9.06 -9.31
CA GLU A 87 8.15 9.52 -10.65
C GLU A 87 9.43 9.71 -11.51
N GLY A 88 9.33 9.48 -12.79
CA GLY A 88 10.48 9.48 -13.70
C GLY A 88 11.46 10.65 -13.51
N GLY A 89 12.70 10.34 -13.18
CA GLY A 89 13.79 11.30 -12.94
C GLY A 89 13.76 12.00 -11.57
N LYS A 90 12.80 11.70 -10.68
CA LYS A 90 12.79 12.21 -9.31
C LYS A 90 13.52 11.26 -8.36
N ALA A 91 13.95 11.79 -7.21
CA ALA A 91 14.54 11.00 -6.14
C ALA A 91 13.49 10.10 -5.46
N ILE A 92 13.93 8.97 -4.92
CA ILE A 92 13.09 8.00 -4.20
C ILE A 92 12.46 8.69 -2.98
N PRO A 93 11.12 8.72 -2.85
CA PRO A 93 10.47 9.35 -1.71
C PRO A 93 10.62 8.47 -0.47
N VAL A 94 11.15 9.05 0.61
CA VAL A 94 11.39 8.32 1.86
C VAL A 94 10.90 9.07 3.09
N THR A 95 10.67 8.32 4.16
CA THR A 95 10.39 8.82 5.51
C THR A 95 11.40 8.29 6.52
N HIS A 96 11.71 9.07 7.55
CA HIS A 96 12.50 8.60 8.70
C HIS A 96 11.64 7.87 9.75
N ARG A 97 10.32 7.89 9.61
CA ARG A 97 9.39 7.16 10.48
C ARG A 97 9.20 5.77 9.91
N VAL A 98 10.14 4.88 10.21
CA VAL A 98 10.07 3.51 9.76
C VAL A 98 8.94 2.76 10.48
N LEU A 99 8.27 1.87 9.75
CA LEU A 99 7.22 1.00 10.24
C LEU A 99 7.52 -0.43 9.81
N PHE A 100 7.29 -1.39 10.70
CA PHE A 100 7.36 -2.81 10.36
C PHE A 100 5.94 -3.33 10.31
N LYS A 101 5.47 -3.64 9.12
CA LYS A 101 4.07 -3.97 8.84
C LYS A 101 3.94 -5.37 8.29
N SER A 102 3.15 -6.19 8.97
CA SER A 102 2.75 -7.52 8.54
C SER A 102 1.24 -7.63 8.32
N ARG A 103 0.71 -8.85 8.24
CA ARG A 103 -0.72 -9.10 8.11
C ARG A 103 -1.49 -8.67 9.35
N TYR A 104 -1.01 -8.98 10.54
CA TYR A 104 -1.74 -8.77 11.80
C TYR A 104 -1.23 -7.59 12.60
N VAL A 105 0.05 -7.24 12.46
CA VAL A 105 0.72 -6.29 13.34
C VAL A 105 1.40 -5.16 12.56
N ILE A 106 1.45 -3.97 13.17
CA ILE A 106 2.36 -2.90 12.78
C ILE A 106 3.17 -2.50 14.01
N VAL A 107 4.49 -2.64 13.93
CA VAL A 107 5.40 -2.12 14.94
C VAL A 107 5.83 -0.70 14.59
N THR A 108 5.64 0.23 15.53
CA THR A 108 6.00 1.65 15.41
C THR A 108 7.15 1.98 16.34
N PRO A 109 8.39 2.08 15.85
CA PRO A 109 9.55 2.33 16.69
C PRO A 109 9.45 3.62 17.51
N ASN A 110 9.91 3.56 18.77
CA ASN A 110 9.98 4.70 19.69
C ASN A 110 8.63 5.44 19.93
N ALA A 111 7.51 4.77 19.72
CA ALA A 111 6.18 5.30 19.97
C ALA A 111 5.35 4.31 20.81
N PRO A 112 5.71 4.06 22.07
CA PRO A 112 5.14 3.00 22.90
C PRO A 112 3.63 3.13 23.05
N GLY A 113 2.97 1.99 23.18
CA GLY A 113 1.53 1.85 23.36
C GLY A 113 0.94 0.77 22.47
N ILE A 114 -0.10 0.11 22.95
CA ILE A 114 -0.80 -0.96 22.23
C ILE A 114 -2.15 -0.43 21.76
N ASN A 115 -2.44 -0.59 20.47
CA ASN A 115 -3.68 -0.14 19.86
C ASN A 115 -4.30 -1.27 19.04
N VAL A 116 -5.61 -1.51 19.22
CA VAL A 116 -6.38 -2.44 18.39
C VAL A 116 -7.18 -1.65 17.36
N SER A 117 -7.23 -2.12 16.13
CA SER A 117 -7.97 -1.50 15.03
C SER A 117 -9.41 -1.19 15.44
N ARG A 118 -9.88 0.02 15.12
CA ARG A 118 -11.27 0.46 15.38
C ARG A 118 -12.31 -0.29 14.54
N SER A 119 -11.88 -1.01 13.51
CA SER A 119 -12.77 -1.85 12.69
C SER A 119 -13.23 -3.09 13.44
N ILE A 120 -12.47 -3.57 14.43
CA ILE A 120 -12.87 -4.66 15.34
C ILE A 120 -13.79 -4.05 16.39
N ARG A 121 -15.10 -4.29 16.23
CA ARG A 121 -16.14 -3.70 17.09
C ARG A 121 -16.55 -4.59 18.24
N ASP A 122 -16.23 -5.88 18.17
CA ASP A 122 -16.47 -6.86 19.21
C ASP A 122 -15.49 -6.60 20.37
N GLU A 123 -16.00 -6.18 21.51
CA GLU A 123 -15.19 -5.84 22.68
C GLU A 123 -14.56 -7.08 23.31
N GLU A 124 -15.23 -8.24 23.30
CA GLU A 124 -14.67 -9.49 23.80
C GLU A 124 -13.45 -9.90 22.95
N ARG A 125 -13.60 -9.86 21.62
CA ARG A 125 -12.46 -10.14 20.71
C ARG A 125 -11.31 -9.14 20.89
N ARG A 126 -11.61 -7.88 21.15
CA ARG A 126 -10.57 -6.86 21.42
C ARG A 126 -9.78 -7.17 22.69
N GLU A 127 -10.46 -7.61 23.75
CA GLU A 127 -9.83 -8.00 25.02
C GLU A 127 -8.97 -9.25 24.84
N GLU A 128 -9.45 -10.26 24.11
CA GLU A 128 -8.65 -11.45 23.75
C GLU A 128 -7.36 -11.08 23.00
N ILE A 129 -7.46 -10.26 21.94
CA ILE A 129 -6.29 -9.81 21.17
C ILE A 129 -5.29 -9.05 22.06
N LEU A 130 -5.75 -8.23 22.99
CA LEU A 130 -4.86 -7.54 23.95
C LEU A 130 -4.21 -8.52 24.91
N ALA A 131 -4.92 -9.55 25.37
CA ALA A 131 -4.37 -10.60 26.22
C ALA A 131 -3.25 -11.36 25.50
N VAL A 132 -3.45 -11.72 24.21
CA VAL A 132 -2.39 -12.35 23.38
C VAL A 132 -1.12 -11.51 23.37
N VAL A 133 -1.22 -10.19 23.20
CA VAL A 133 -0.03 -9.31 23.21
C VAL A 133 0.66 -9.33 24.57
N HIS A 134 -0.10 -9.22 25.66
CA HIS A 134 0.46 -9.19 27.01
C HIS A 134 1.09 -10.53 27.43
N ASP A 135 0.52 -11.65 26.95
CA ASP A 135 1.05 -12.98 27.22
C ASP A 135 2.30 -13.29 26.36
N THR A 136 2.41 -12.64 25.18
CA THR A 136 3.52 -12.83 24.25
C THR A 136 4.76 -12.01 24.61
N VAL A 137 4.55 -10.76 25.12
CA VAL A 137 5.64 -9.83 25.42
C VAL A 137 5.40 -9.06 26.72
N GLU A 138 6.39 -9.05 27.62
CA GLU A 138 6.27 -8.38 28.93
C GLU A 138 6.49 -6.86 28.85
N ASP A 139 7.48 -6.40 28.09
CA ASP A 139 7.81 -4.99 27.92
C ASP A 139 8.29 -4.73 26.48
N VAL A 140 7.66 -3.74 25.82
CA VAL A 140 8.00 -3.39 24.44
C VAL A 140 8.24 -1.89 24.32
N PRO A 141 9.46 -1.47 23.96
CA PRO A 141 9.78 -0.04 23.81
C PRO A 141 9.12 0.59 22.58
N HIS A 142 8.45 -0.22 21.76
CA HIS A 142 7.81 0.17 20.51
C HIS A 142 6.29 0.22 20.65
N GLY A 143 5.63 0.98 19.78
CA GLY A 143 4.18 0.89 19.65
C GLY A 143 3.77 -0.35 18.85
N ILE A 144 2.65 -0.95 19.22
CA ILE A 144 2.04 -2.08 18.54
C ILE A 144 0.64 -1.69 18.10
N ILE A 145 0.34 -1.88 16.82
CA ILE A 145 -1.01 -1.69 16.28
C ILE A 145 -1.48 -3.04 15.73
N LEU A 146 -2.52 -3.61 16.38
CA LEU A 146 -3.21 -4.82 15.93
C LEU A 146 -4.19 -4.44 14.83
N ARG A 147 -4.03 -5.05 13.64
CA ARG A 147 -4.80 -4.72 12.45
C ARG A 147 -6.19 -5.38 12.46
N SER A 148 -7.05 -4.95 11.53
CA SER A 148 -8.41 -5.52 11.38
C SER A 148 -8.41 -7.02 11.07
N SER A 149 -7.37 -7.52 10.45
CA SER A 149 -7.16 -8.95 10.16
C SER A 149 -7.06 -9.83 11.40
N CYS A 150 -6.75 -9.27 12.59
CA CYS A 150 -6.77 -10.00 13.85
C CYS A 150 -8.18 -10.45 14.28
N ALA A 151 -9.25 -9.90 13.68
CA ALA A 151 -10.63 -10.27 14.06
C ALA A 151 -10.88 -11.78 13.91
N GLU A 152 -10.42 -12.35 12.78
CA GLU A 152 -10.66 -13.75 12.40
C GLU A 152 -9.40 -14.63 12.52
N ALA A 153 -8.29 -14.08 13.02
CA ALA A 153 -7.03 -14.80 13.16
C ALA A 153 -7.01 -15.67 14.43
N SER A 154 -6.21 -16.74 14.43
CA SER A 154 -5.94 -17.47 15.66
C SER A 154 -5.01 -16.65 16.57
N ASP A 155 -5.03 -16.95 17.85
CA ASP A 155 -4.17 -16.29 18.83
C ASP A 155 -2.69 -16.65 18.58
N GLU A 156 -2.43 -17.86 18.12
CA GLU A 156 -1.10 -18.34 17.73
C GLU A 156 -0.55 -17.55 16.55
N ASP A 157 -1.36 -17.32 15.50
CA ASP A 157 -0.95 -16.54 14.32
C ASP A 157 -0.60 -15.10 14.69
N ILE A 158 -1.39 -14.48 15.57
CA ILE A 158 -1.15 -13.11 16.06
C ILE A 158 0.15 -13.06 16.87
N ALA A 159 0.38 -14.02 17.77
CA ALA A 159 1.57 -14.09 18.62
C ALA A 159 2.85 -14.30 17.78
N GLU A 160 2.82 -15.24 16.83
CA GLU A 160 3.94 -15.52 15.94
C GLU A 160 4.31 -14.30 15.07
N ASP A 161 3.31 -13.65 14.49
CA ASP A 161 3.49 -12.45 13.66
C ASP A 161 4.04 -11.27 14.47
N LEU A 162 3.56 -11.09 15.72
CA LEU A 162 4.07 -10.09 16.65
C LEU A 162 5.55 -10.30 16.96
N LEU A 163 5.94 -11.52 17.34
CA LEU A 163 7.35 -11.85 17.64
C LEU A 163 8.25 -11.68 16.43
N SER A 164 7.78 -12.07 15.24
CA SER A 164 8.49 -11.89 13.98
C SER A 164 8.76 -10.42 13.68
N MET A 165 7.74 -9.58 13.80
CA MET A 165 7.88 -8.14 13.54
C MET A 165 8.72 -7.41 14.58
N LEU A 166 8.65 -7.79 15.85
CA LEU A 166 9.52 -7.23 16.89
C LEU A 166 10.97 -7.62 16.66
N THR A 167 11.22 -8.88 16.32
CA THR A 167 12.56 -9.37 16.00
C THR A 167 13.16 -8.61 14.81
N LEU A 168 12.39 -8.44 13.74
CA LEU A 168 12.80 -7.66 12.57
C LEU A 168 13.08 -6.21 12.94
N ALA A 169 12.20 -5.59 13.74
CA ALA A 169 12.38 -4.21 14.21
C ALA A 169 13.68 -4.06 15.00
N ASP A 170 13.95 -4.97 15.94
CA ASP A 170 15.17 -4.94 16.75
C ASP A 170 16.42 -5.12 15.90
N GLN A 171 16.41 -6.04 14.93
CA GLN A 171 17.54 -6.24 14.01
C GLN A 171 17.86 -5.00 13.20
N VAL A 172 16.84 -4.35 12.64
CA VAL A 172 17.02 -3.15 11.81
C VAL A 172 17.39 -1.92 12.64
N LEU A 173 16.75 -1.73 13.82
CA LEU A 173 17.00 -0.56 14.66
C LEU A 173 18.36 -0.60 15.37
N ASN A 174 18.87 -1.78 15.66
CA ASN A 174 20.18 -2.00 16.29
C ASN A 174 21.28 -2.31 15.27
N ASP A 175 21.01 -2.09 13.98
CA ASP A 175 22.04 -2.26 12.95
C ASP A 175 23.26 -1.38 13.22
N ALA A 176 24.42 -2.02 13.29
CA ALA A 176 25.70 -1.39 13.61
C ALA A 176 26.61 -1.17 12.38
N GLY A 177 26.08 -1.37 11.19
CA GLY A 177 26.79 -1.13 9.95
C GLY A 177 27.06 0.36 9.69
N THR A 178 27.77 0.67 8.62
CA THR A 178 28.08 2.04 8.21
C THR A 178 27.91 2.20 6.69
N GLY A 179 27.65 3.43 6.26
CA GLY A 179 27.43 3.75 4.86
C GLY A 179 26.01 3.40 4.38
N ALA A 180 25.78 3.62 3.10
CA ALA A 180 24.48 3.33 2.48
C ALA A 180 24.30 1.83 2.24
N GLU A 181 23.21 1.27 2.78
CA GLU A 181 22.88 -0.16 2.67
C GLU A 181 21.38 -0.40 2.67
N THR A 182 20.91 -1.44 1.96
CA THR A 182 19.55 -1.94 2.04
C THR A 182 19.44 -2.92 3.21
N LEU A 183 18.65 -2.60 4.22
CA LEU A 183 18.48 -3.44 5.41
C LEU A 183 17.31 -4.42 5.26
N THR A 184 16.23 -3.98 4.63
CA THR A 184 15.10 -4.83 4.25
C THR A 184 14.54 -4.39 2.90
N GLU A 185 14.06 -5.33 2.12
CA GLU A 185 13.30 -5.03 0.91
C GLU A 185 11.81 -4.89 1.21
N GLY A 186 11.11 -4.07 0.42
CA GLY A 186 9.65 -3.99 0.47
C GLY A 186 8.99 -5.24 -0.11
N ASP A 187 7.79 -5.54 0.37
CA ASP A 187 7.03 -6.72 -0.05
C ASP A 187 6.68 -6.67 -1.54
N GLY A 188 6.76 -7.83 -2.21
CA GLY A 188 6.26 -8.03 -3.56
C GLY A 188 4.72 -8.13 -3.62
N PRO A 189 4.13 -8.12 -4.84
CA PRO A 189 2.69 -8.15 -5.05
C PRO A 189 1.95 -9.29 -4.36
N HIS A 190 2.49 -10.50 -4.40
CA HIS A 190 1.84 -11.67 -3.77
C HIS A 190 1.78 -11.53 -2.25
N LEU A 191 2.87 -11.09 -1.63
CA LEU A 191 2.92 -10.87 -0.19
C LEU A 191 2.05 -9.66 0.23
N LEU A 192 2.05 -8.59 -0.58
CA LEU A 192 1.14 -7.44 -0.39
C LEU A 192 -0.33 -7.84 -0.46
N ALA A 193 -0.70 -8.68 -1.43
CA ALA A 193 -2.06 -9.20 -1.58
C ALA A 193 -2.48 -10.00 -0.34
N TRP A 194 -1.63 -10.94 0.12
CA TRP A 194 -1.88 -11.71 1.33
C TRP A 194 -1.99 -10.81 2.57
N ARG A 195 -1.14 -9.80 2.68
CA ARG A 195 -1.09 -8.90 3.82
C ARG A 195 -2.27 -7.94 3.90
N ASP A 196 -2.69 -7.38 2.77
CA ASP A 196 -3.59 -6.23 2.75
C ASP A 196 -5.01 -6.55 2.25
N TRP A 197 -5.22 -7.63 1.48
CA TRP A 197 -6.54 -8.10 1.07
C TRP A 197 -7.04 -9.17 2.05
N VAL A 198 -7.62 -8.73 3.15
CA VAL A 198 -7.97 -9.57 4.29
C VAL A 198 -9.39 -10.14 4.24
N GLU A 199 -10.25 -9.64 3.34
CA GLU A 199 -11.60 -10.15 3.17
C GLU A 199 -11.59 -11.59 2.60
N PRO A 200 -12.55 -12.45 3.02
CA PRO A 200 -12.59 -13.83 2.55
C PRO A 200 -12.72 -13.90 1.02
N ALA A 201 -11.78 -14.55 0.36
CA ALA A 201 -11.73 -14.73 -1.08
C ALA A 201 -11.16 -16.11 -1.43
N ASP A 202 -11.49 -16.62 -2.62
CA ASP A 202 -10.82 -17.78 -3.17
C ASP A 202 -9.46 -17.34 -3.76
N VAL A 203 -8.37 -18.03 -3.39
CA VAL A 203 -7.02 -17.70 -3.87
C VAL A 203 -6.63 -18.66 -4.97
N ILE A 204 -6.27 -18.14 -6.14
CA ILE A 204 -5.84 -18.86 -7.33
C ILE A 204 -4.35 -18.54 -7.55
N THR A 205 -3.55 -19.60 -7.74
CA THR A 205 -2.09 -19.49 -7.89
C THR A 205 -1.54 -20.24 -9.11
N ASP A 206 -2.43 -20.77 -9.96
CA ASP A 206 -2.02 -21.52 -11.15
C ASP A 206 -1.39 -20.57 -12.19
N GLU A 207 -0.34 -21.00 -12.85
CA GLU A 207 0.26 -20.27 -13.97
C GLU A 207 -0.76 -20.05 -15.10
N GLY A 208 -0.84 -18.82 -15.63
CA GLY A 208 -1.81 -18.41 -16.66
C GLY A 208 -3.20 -18.13 -16.09
N SER A 209 -3.33 -18.00 -14.78
CA SER A 209 -4.61 -17.69 -14.13
C SER A 209 -5.13 -16.28 -14.46
N PHE A 210 -4.25 -15.35 -14.82
CA PHE A 210 -4.67 -14.02 -15.27
C PHE A 210 -5.51 -14.06 -16.55
N GLU A 211 -5.15 -14.92 -17.51
CA GLU A 211 -5.97 -15.15 -18.71
C GLU A 211 -7.27 -15.84 -18.35
N THR A 212 -7.20 -16.95 -17.63
CA THR A 212 -8.37 -17.82 -17.39
C THR A 212 -9.42 -17.18 -16.48
N HIS A 213 -9.03 -16.21 -15.66
CA HIS A 213 -9.93 -15.48 -14.77
C HIS A 213 -10.28 -14.06 -15.26
N GLY A 214 -9.96 -13.72 -16.52
CA GLY A 214 -10.36 -12.46 -17.17
C GLY A 214 -9.62 -11.22 -16.63
N VAL A 215 -8.47 -11.41 -15.96
CA VAL A 215 -7.65 -10.28 -15.50
C VAL A 215 -7.03 -9.56 -16.69
N MET A 216 -6.51 -10.30 -17.69
CA MET A 216 -5.92 -9.70 -18.88
C MET A 216 -6.94 -8.90 -19.69
N ASP A 217 -8.16 -9.41 -19.87
CA ASP A 217 -9.25 -8.67 -20.53
C ASP A 217 -9.59 -7.38 -19.77
N ALA A 218 -9.59 -7.45 -18.43
CA ALA A 218 -9.83 -6.28 -17.60
C ALA A 218 -8.70 -5.24 -17.72
N LEU A 219 -7.44 -5.66 -17.86
CA LEU A 219 -6.30 -4.78 -18.09
C LEU A 219 -6.38 -4.10 -19.46
N GLU A 220 -6.71 -4.84 -20.52
CA GLU A 220 -6.92 -4.27 -21.85
C GLU A 220 -8.03 -3.21 -21.84
N ALA A 221 -9.12 -3.47 -21.10
CA ALA A 221 -10.19 -2.48 -20.95
C ALA A 221 -9.76 -1.20 -20.23
N LEU A 222 -8.69 -1.22 -19.42
CA LEU A 222 -8.15 -0.02 -18.74
C LEU A 222 -7.36 0.90 -19.68
N GLU A 223 -6.99 0.46 -20.88
CA GLU A 223 -6.37 1.32 -21.90
C GLU A 223 -7.34 2.45 -22.31
N SER A 224 -8.65 2.19 -22.24
CA SER A 224 -9.65 3.23 -22.38
C SER A 224 -9.77 4.07 -21.10
N PRO A 225 -9.79 5.43 -21.21
CA PRO A 225 -10.04 6.30 -20.06
C PRO A 225 -11.47 6.17 -19.53
N ARG A 226 -12.36 5.55 -20.30
CA ARG A 226 -13.78 5.47 -20.01
C ARG A 226 -14.10 4.52 -18.86
N THR A 227 -14.95 4.96 -17.96
CA THR A 227 -15.49 4.20 -16.82
C THR A 227 -17.01 4.26 -16.88
N GLU A 228 -17.67 3.12 -17.03
CA GLU A 228 -19.13 3.03 -17.07
C GLU A 228 -19.73 3.28 -15.69
N LEU A 229 -20.75 4.15 -15.63
CA LEU A 229 -21.47 4.54 -14.41
C LEU A 229 -22.86 3.91 -14.31
N GLY A 230 -23.28 3.18 -15.34
CA GLY A 230 -24.62 2.60 -15.45
C GLY A 230 -25.64 3.56 -16.09
N GLY A 231 -26.74 2.98 -16.64
CA GLY A 231 -27.79 3.76 -17.31
C GLY A 231 -27.33 4.55 -18.54
N GLY A 232 -26.20 4.19 -19.13
CA GLY A 232 -25.58 4.88 -20.26
C GLY A 232 -24.70 6.08 -19.86
N ALA A 233 -24.67 6.46 -18.59
CA ALA A 233 -23.74 7.44 -18.08
C ALA A 233 -22.32 6.87 -17.97
N TYR A 234 -21.31 7.71 -18.17
CA TYR A 234 -19.90 7.32 -18.07
C TYR A 234 -19.03 8.50 -17.62
N ALA A 235 -17.83 8.19 -17.18
CA ALA A 235 -16.78 9.17 -16.93
C ALA A 235 -15.52 8.85 -17.73
N CYS A 236 -14.75 9.86 -18.11
CA CYS A 236 -13.41 9.73 -18.63
C CYS A 236 -12.42 10.14 -17.53
N VAL A 237 -11.48 9.23 -17.19
CA VAL A 237 -10.46 9.45 -16.16
C VAL A 237 -9.12 9.47 -16.86
N GLU A 238 -8.51 10.66 -16.99
CA GLU A 238 -7.35 10.89 -17.83
C GLU A 238 -6.20 11.53 -17.05
N PRO A 239 -5.03 10.90 -16.99
CA PRO A 239 -3.86 11.52 -16.41
C PRO A 239 -3.32 12.61 -17.32
N THR A 240 -3.06 13.76 -16.73
CA THR A 240 -2.30 14.85 -17.37
C THR A 240 -0.96 15.01 -16.66
N ARG A 241 -0.11 15.92 -17.16
CA ARG A 241 1.18 16.17 -16.51
C ARG A 241 1.06 16.69 -15.06
N ALA A 242 -0.03 17.37 -14.72
CA ALA A 242 -0.17 18.08 -13.44
C ALA A 242 -1.28 17.52 -12.53
N LEU A 243 -2.26 16.84 -13.11
CA LEU A 243 -3.45 16.37 -12.39
C LEU A 243 -4.11 15.21 -13.14
N VAL A 244 -5.04 14.54 -12.48
CA VAL A 244 -5.97 13.62 -13.14
C VAL A 244 -7.26 14.38 -13.44
N ALA A 245 -7.61 14.49 -14.73
CA ALA A 245 -8.87 15.09 -15.17
C ALA A 245 -9.98 14.04 -15.17
N VAL A 246 -11.16 14.41 -14.69
CA VAL A 246 -12.34 13.54 -14.66
C VAL A 246 -13.53 14.26 -15.28
N ASP A 247 -13.90 13.86 -16.48
CA ASP A 247 -15.09 14.34 -17.16
C ASP A 247 -16.25 13.39 -16.98
N VAL A 248 -17.46 13.92 -16.70
CA VAL A 248 -18.66 13.14 -16.40
C VAL A 248 -19.75 13.38 -17.44
N ASN A 249 -20.21 12.30 -18.05
CA ASN A 249 -21.24 12.33 -19.07
C ASN A 249 -22.51 11.59 -18.62
N THR A 250 -23.67 12.23 -18.82
CA THR A 250 -24.97 11.64 -18.48
C THR A 250 -25.49 10.65 -19.53
N GLY A 251 -24.75 10.46 -20.63
CA GLY A 251 -25.19 9.65 -21.77
C GLY A 251 -26.49 10.17 -22.39
N ASN A 252 -27.46 9.30 -22.51
CA ASN A 252 -28.76 9.62 -23.11
C ASN A 252 -29.82 10.10 -22.09
N ASP A 253 -29.49 10.22 -20.78
CA ASP A 253 -30.43 10.73 -19.77
C ASP A 253 -30.51 12.25 -19.86
N THR A 254 -31.63 12.75 -20.33
CA THR A 254 -31.93 14.19 -20.42
C THR A 254 -32.79 14.71 -19.28
N SER A 255 -33.02 13.89 -18.24
CA SER A 255 -33.83 14.30 -17.07
C SER A 255 -33.14 15.41 -16.29
N MET A 256 -33.90 16.24 -15.58
CA MET A 256 -33.38 17.33 -14.73
C MET A 256 -32.41 16.83 -13.62
N THR A 257 -32.48 15.56 -13.28
CA THR A 257 -31.64 14.95 -12.26
C THR A 257 -30.48 14.13 -12.84
N ALA A 258 -30.31 14.10 -14.17
CA ALA A 258 -29.30 13.29 -14.84
C ALA A 258 -27.87 13.57 -14.32
N GLY A 259 -27.49 14.84 -14.26
CA GLY A 259 -26.17 15.25 -13.74
C GLY A 259 -25.93 14.81 -12.30
N THR A 260 -26.93 15.00 -11.41
CA THR A 260 -26.83 14.58 -10.02
C THR A 260 -26.67 13.07 -9.89
N LYS A 261 -27.43 12.28 -10.65
CA LYS A 261 -27.32 10.81 -10.67
C LYS A 261 -25.94 10.36 -11.15
N ALA A 262 -25.45 10.94 -12.25
CA ALA A 262 -24.12 10.64 -12.80
C ALA A 262 -23.01 10.96 -11.79
N ASN A 263 -23.08 12.11 -11.11
CA ASN A 263 -22.11 12.50 -10.09
C ASN A 263 -22.11 11.56 -8.88
N PHE A 264 -23.27 11.10 -8.40
CA PHE A 264 -23.33 10.10 -7.34
C PHE A 264 -22.79 8.74 -7.79
N ALA A 265 -23.04 8.34 -9.02
CA ALA A 265 -22.49 7.11 -9.57
C ALA A 265 -20.96 7.21 -9.71
N LEU A 266 -20.46 8.36 -10.19
CA LEU A 266 -19.01 8.62 -10.23
C LEU A 266 -18.38 8.57 -8.84
N ALA A 267 -18.95 9.23 -7.84
CA ALA A 267 -18.39 9.23 -6.48
C ALA A 267 -18.20 7.81 -5.91
N LYS A 268 -19.05 6.87 -6.31
CA LYS A 268 -18.91 5.44 -5.95
C LYS A 268 -17.86 4.70 -6.80
N ALA A 269 -17.75 5.03 -8.10
CA ALA A 269 -16.87 4.32 -9.03
C ALA A 269 -15.43 4.85 -9.03
N LEU A 270 -15.23 6.15 -8.71
CA LEU A 270 -13.96 6.85 -8.84
C LEU A 270 -12.82 6.23 -8.01
N PRO A 271 -13.00 5.85 -6.73
CA PRO A 271 -11.92 5.26 -5.95
C PRO A 271 -11.32 4.01 -6.61
N ARG A 272 -12.19 3.13 -7.14
CA ARG A 272 -11.74 1.98 -7.90
C ARG A 272 -11.08 2.38 -9.22
N ALA A 273 -11.70 3.28 -9.99
CA ALA A 273 -11.19 3.70 -11.29
C ALA A 273 -9.78 4.29 -11.21
N LEU A 274 -9.48 5.01 -10.13
CA LEU A 274 -8.14 5.54 -9.83
C LEU A 274 -7.18 4.42 -9.42
N ARG A 275 -7.60 3.55 -8.50
CA ARG A 275 -6.76 2.48 -7.94
C ARG A 275 -6.28 1.51 -9.01
N VAL A 276 -7.18 0.96 -9.82
CA VAL A 276 -6.83 0.00 -10.88
C VAL A 276 -5.99 0.61 -12.01
N ARG A 277 -5.93 1.94 -12.12
CA ARG A 277 -5.07 2.66 -13.07
C ARG A 277 -3.79 3.22 -12.42
N GLY A 278 -3.57 2.98 -11.13
CA GLY A 278 -2.43 3.54 -10.40
C GLY A 278 -2.41 5.07 -10.37
N LEU A 279 -3.58 5.71 -10.44
CA LEU A 279 -3.70 7.17 -10.51
C LEU A 279 -3.95 7.78 -9.13
N GLY A 280 -3.33 8.95 -8.90
CA GLY A 280 -3.47 9.70 -7.65
C GLY A 280 -3.01 11.14 -7.78
N GLY A 281 -2.84 11.82 -6.65
CA GLY A 281 -2.45 13.22 -6.62
C GLY A 281 -3.64 14.17 -6.69
N GLN A 282 -3.53 15.26 -7.46
CA GLN A 282 -4.64 16.21 -7.64
C GLN A 282 -5.62 15.66 -8.68
N ILE A 283 -6.90 15.59 -8.32
CA ILE A 283 -7.99 15.09 -9.16
C ILE A 283 -9.00 16.24 -9.32
N VAL A 284 -9.38 16.53 -10.56
CA VAL A 284 -10.27 17.67 -10.93
C VAL A 284 -11.34 17.21 -11.90
#